data_3f31c442618b5579b97d4e700f368542
#
_entry.id   3f31c442618b5579b97d4e700f368542
#
_cell.length_a   1.000
_cell.length_b   1.000
_cell.length_c   1.000
_cell.angle_alpha   90.00
_cell.angle_beta   90.00
_cell.angle_gamma   90.00
#
_symmetry.space_group_name_H-M   'P 1'
#
loop_
_entity.id
_entity.type
_entity.pdbx_description
1 polymer ?
#
loop_
_entity_poly.entity_id
_entity_poly.type
_entity_poly.pdbx_seq_one_letter_code
_entity_poly.pdbx_strand_id
1 'polypeptide(L)'
;MTENAVNTAVTSTSSPAIPAETSAVSPATRAANRPLGTPLGKHPTRVLFLGAGELGKEVAIELMRLGAWVCAADSYAGAPAQQVAHEYRALDMANAAELQALFDEIKPDIIVPEVEAIATDVLAGTAAAGAQVVPSAEIATICMDRERLRVLAHEELGLPTTPYRFAGSLEELRAGASEVGYPCVVKPVMSSSGHGQSVVRSADAIDAAWTEAQEGRRAADEGDVSRVIVEALAPLERELTVLTVSSSAGIVTCTPIGQRQESGDYRESWQPATEPDGEAERARDIARTAVEGLVAKAQAAGETGWGVFGVELFVLTDGSILFNEVSPRPHDTGMVTMASQRLSEFALHARAI
;
A
#
# COMPACT_ATOMS: atom_id res chain seq x y z
N MET A 1 77.19 -38.59 26.55
CA MET A 1 76.16 -37.63 26.75
C MET A 1 75.58 -37.35 25.37
N THR A 2 74.60 -38.04 24.95
CA THR A 2 74.07 -38.03 23.59
C THR A 2 72.57 -37.71 23.72
N GLU A 3 72.18 -36.53 23.26
CA GLU A 3 70.78 -36.13 23.13
C GLU A 3 70.14 -36.75 21.88
N ASN A 4 69.07 -37.50 22.08
CA ASN A 4 68.24 -38.00 21.02
C ASN A 4 67.15 -36.97 20.67
N ALA A 5 67.21 -36.38 19.46
CA ALA A 5 66.13 -35.60 18.90
C ALA A 5 65.10 -36.55 18.25
N VAL A 6 63.89 -36.53 18.75
CA VAL A 6 62.74 -37.22 18.16
C VAL A 6 62.03 -36.24 17.19
N ASN A 7 62.09 -36.58 15.91
CA ASN A 7 61.46 -35.84 14.82
C ASN A 7 60.01 -36.38 14.64
N THR A 8 59.02 -35.61 15.08
CA THR A 8 57.61 -35.95 14.88
C THR A 8 57.08 -35.22 13.63
N ALA A 9 56.84 -35.98 12.57
CA ALA A 9 56.21 -35.49 11.36
C ALA A 9 54.76 -35.21 11.62
N VAL A 10 54.33 -33.95 11.46
CA VAL A 10 52.93 -33.51 11.48
C VAL A 10 52.34 -33.69 10.08
N THR A 11 51.52 -34.70 9.92
CA THR A 11 50.70 -34.90 8.73
C THR A 11 49.57 -33.89 8.71
N SER A 12 49.60 -32.94 7.77
CA SER A 12 48.51 -32.02 7.51
C SER A 12 47.36 -32.76 6.82
N THR A 13 46.27 -33.00 7.54
CA THR A 13 45.01 -33.41 6.95
C THR A 13 44.31 -32.17 6.38
N SER A 14 44.20 -32.13 5.05
CA SER A 14 43.38 -31.13 4.35
C SER A 14 41.91 -31.35 4.69
N SER A 15 41.32 -30.38 5.41
CA SER A 15 39.85 -30.29 5.55
C SER A 15 39.20 -30.10 4.18
N PRO A 16 38.10 -30.82 3.89
CA PRO A 16 37.33 -30.54 2.66
C PRO A 16 36.74 -29.15 2.70
N ALA A 17 36.94 -28.41 1.62
CA ALA A 17 36.31 -27.09 1.41
C ALA A 17 34.79 -27.29 1.42
N ILE A 18 34.11 -26.62 2.33
CA ILE A 18 32.64 -26.48 2.33
C ILE A 18 32.30 -25.65 1.08
N PRO A 19 31.44 -26.13 0.17
CA PRO A 19 30.97 -25.30 -0.93
C PRO A 19 30.24 -24.10 -0.33
N ALA A 20 30.64 -22.90 -0.68
CA ALA A 20 29.89 -21.70 -0.37
C ALA A 20 28.58 -21.77 -1.18
N GLU A 21 27.52 -22.29 -0.59
CA GLU A 21 26.17 -22.00 -1.05
C GLU A 21 25.95 -20.50 -0.88
N THR A 22 26.10 -19.76 -1.97
CA THR A 22 25.58 -18.39 -2.08
C THR A 22 24.06 -18.51 -2.13
N SER A 23 23.42 -18.75 -0.99
CA SER A 23 21.98 -18.56 -0.86
C SER A 23 21.71 -17.09 -1.17
N ALA A 24 20.97 -16.81 -2.23
CA ALA A 24 20.58 -15.46 -2.58
C ALA A 24 19.84 -14.85 -1.37
N VAL A 25 20.40 -13.80 -0.80
CA VAL A 25 19.81 -13.09 0.33
C VAL A 25 18.46 -12.53 -0.14
N SER A 26 17.39 -12.80 0.58
CA SER A 26 16.05 -12.33 0.20
C SER A 26 16.00 -10.80 0.12
N PRO A 27 15.12 -10.21 -0.71
CA PRO A 27 14.92 -8.76 -0.78
C PRO A 27 14.68 -8.14 0.60
N ALA A 28 13.85 -8.76 1.43
CA ALA A 28 13.57 -8.32 2.80
C ALA A 28 14.83 -8.33 3.68
N THR A 29 15.66 -9.38 3.63
CA THR A 29 16.91 -9.44 4.39
C THR A 29 17.92 -8.39 3.91
N ARG A 30 17.95 -8.12 2.60
CA ARG A 30 18.83 -7.09 2.02
C ARG A 30 18.40 -5.70 2.44
N ALA A 31 17.11 -5.40 2.42
CA ALA A 31 16.54 -4.13 2.85
C ALA A 31 16.74 -3.92 4.37
N ALA A 32 16.43 -4.92 5.21
CA ALA A 32 16.59 -4.85 6.67
C ALA A 32 18.03 -4.58 7.14
N ASN A 33 19.02 -4.97 6.35
CA ASN A 33 20.43 -4.78 6.67
C ASN A 33 21.08 -3.57 5.97
N ARG A 34 20.31 -2.75 5.28
CA ARG A 34 20.85 -1.56 4.61
C ARG A 34 21.18 -0.48 5.65
N PRO A 35 22.43 -0.02 5.74
CA PRO A 35 22.76 1.09 6.63
C PRO A 35 22.17 2.39 6.08
N LEU A 36 21.58 3.21 6.96
CA LEU A 36 21.10 4.53 6.58
C LEU A 36 22.28 5.48 6.36
N GLY A 37 22.46 5.93 5.11
CA GLY A 37 23.48 6.91 4.73
C GLY A 37 22.89 8.32 4.64
N THR A 38 23.62 9.31 5.19
CA THR A 38 23.18 10.72 5.21
C THR A 38 23.52 11.45 3.91
N PRO A 39 22.83 12.56 3.56
CA PRO A 39 23.00 13.29 2.29
C PRO A 39 24.43 13.75 2.01
N LEU A 40 25.19 14.12 3.04
CA LEU A 40 26.58 14.56 2.92
C LEU A 40 27.60 13.41 3.05
N GLY A 41 27.12 12.19 3.25
CA GLY A 41 27.95 10.99 3.34
C GLY A 41 28.39 10.50 1.96
N LYS A 42 29.32 9.56 1.95
CA LYS A 42 29.81 8.95 0.68
C LYS A 42 28.74 8.09 0.00
N HIS A 43 27.82 7.54 0.77
CA HIS A 43 26.75 6.64 0.31
C HIS A 43 25.43 7.07 0.95
N PRO A 44 24.79 8.14 0.45
CA PRO A 44 23.49 8.57 0.97
C PRO A 44 22.40 7.54 0.64
N THR A 45 21.48 7.31 1.57
CA THR A 45 20.26 6.58 1.25
C THR A 45 19.37 7.50 0.42
N ARG A 46 19.09 7.12 -0.82
CA ARG A 46 18.36 7.94 -1.79
C ARG A 46 16.93 7.45 -1.90
N VAL A 47 15.99 8.33 -1.56
CA VAL A 47 14.56 8.09 -1.69
C VAL A 47 14.00 8.95 -2.81
N LEU A 48 13.28 8.33 -3.74
CA LEU A 48 12.63 9.01 -4.86
C LEU A 48 11.12 8.88 -4.73
N PHE A 49 10.43 10.01 -4.63
CA PHE A 49 8.97 10.08 -4.74
C PHE A 49 8.56 10.19 -6.21
N LEU A 50 7.55 9.40 -6.60
CA LEU A 50 6.85 9.50 -7.87
C LEU A 50 5.42 9.96 -7.58
N GLY A 51 5.17 11.24 -7.74
CA GLY A 51 4.09 12.00 -7.14
C GLY A 51 4.61 12.79 -5.93
N ALA A 52 4.27 14.07 -5.84
CA ALA A 52 4.81 14.98 -4.85
C ALA A 52 3.70 15.80 -4.15
N GLY A 53 2.59 15.12 -3.81
CA GLY A 53 1.44 15.71 -3.14
C GLY A 53 1.68 16.08 -1.67
N GLU A 54 0.60 16.47 -0.98
CA GLU A 54 0.63 16.95 0.41
C GLU A 54 1.06 15.86 1.39
N LEU A 55 0.52 14.63 1.26
CA LEU A 55 0.89 13.51 2.12
C LEU A 55 2.35 13.10 1.87
N GLY A 56 2.77 13.04 0.61
CA GLY A 56 4.16 12.80 0.22
C GLY A 56 5.13 13.82 0.79
N LYS A 57 4.71 15.10 0.92
CA LYS A 57 5.50 16.15 1.57
C LYS A 57 5.81 15.82 3.02
N GLU A 58 4.82 15.37 3.79
CA GLU A 58 5.02 15.03 5.19
C GLU A 58 5.93 13.78 5.36
N VAL A 59 5.78 12.78 4.48
CA VAL A 59 6.70 11.63 4.45
C VAL A 59 8.12 12.07 4.11
N ALA A 60 8.30 12.96 3.12
CA ALA A 60 9.61 13.50 2.75
C ALA A 60 10.29 14.21 3.92
N ILE A 61 9.55 15.03 4.68
CA ILE A 61 10.04 15.71 5.89
C ILE A 61 10.54 14.67 6.91
N GLU A 62 9.76 13.63 7.18
CA GLU A 62 10.15 12.60 8.15
C GLU A 62 11.36 11.77 7.70
N LEU A 63 11.47 11.43 6.42
CA LEU A 63 12.66 10.78 5.86
C LEU A 63 13.90 11.66 6.00
N MET A 64 13.77 12.96 5.74
CA MET A 64 14.88 13.91 5.92
C MET A 64 15.28 14.05 7.39
N ARG A 65 14.35 13.98 8.35
CA ARG A 65 14.65 13.93 9.79
C ARG A 65 15.45 12.70 10.18
N LEU A 66 15.26 11.57 9.47
CA LEU A 66 16.06 10.36 9.64
C LEU A 66 17.42 10.46 8.94
N GLY A 67 17.63 11.45 8.09
CA GLY A 67 18.87 11.67 7.37
C GLY A 67 18.90 11.03 5.98
N ALA A 68 17.78 10.66 5.40
CA ALA A 68 17.70 10.23 4.00
C ALA A 68 17.86 11.42 3.04
N TRP A 69 18.43 11.17 1.88
CA TRP A 69 18.39 12.11 0.77
C TRP A 69 17.12 11.88 -0.04
N VAL A 70 16.36 12.94 -0.31
CA VAL A 70 15.04 12.85 -0.94
C VAL A 70 15.02 13.65 -2.24
N CYS A 71 14.52 13.03 -3.31
CA CYS A 71 14.11 13.66 -4.55
C CYS A 71 12.60 13.48 -4.74
N ALA A 72 11.90 14.55 -5.14
CA ALA A 72 10.47 14.52 -5.41
C ALA A 72 10.19 14.81 -6.89
N ALA A 73 9.59 13.86 -7.59
CA ALA A 73 9.19 13.97 -8.98
C ALA A 73 7.68 14.11 -9.11
N ASP A 74 7.24 15.01 -10.01
CA ASP A 74 5.82 15.22 -10.34
C ASP A 74 5.67 15.65 -11.79
N SER A 75 4.43 15.67 -12.30
CA SER A 75 4.12 16.15 -13.65
C SER A 75 4.29 17.67 -13.80
N TYR A 76 4.35 18.42 -12.70
CA TYR A 76 4.54 19.88 -12.69
C TYR A 76 5.56 20.31 -11.64
N ALA A 77 6.12 21.53 -11.83
CA ALA A 77 7.06 22.11 -10.89
C ALA A 77 6.33 22.84 -9.75
N GLY A 78 6.91 22.79 -8.55
CA GLY A 78 6.36 23.46 -7.36
C GLY A 78 5.32 22.66 -6.60
N ALA A 79 5.20 21.36 -6.89
CA ALA A 79 4.38 20.44 -6.12
C ALA A 79 4.75 20.42 -4.62
N PRO A 80 3.84 20.11 -3.70
CA PRO A 80 4.05 20.24 -2.26
C PRO A 80 5.34 19.61 -1.72
N ALA A 81 5.63 18.34 -2.07
CA ALA A 81 6.85 17.67 -1.59
C ALA A 81 8.13 18.22 -2.23
N GLN A 82 8.06 18.78 -3.43
CA GLN A 82 9.20 19.44 -4.08
C GLN A 82 9.71 20.66 -3.31
N GLN A 83 8.85 21.31 -2.51
CA GLN A 83 9.20 22.50 -1.73
C GLN A 83 10.13 22.19 -0.56
N VAL A 84 10.22 20.92 -0.14
CA VAL A 84 11.02 20.48 1.01
C VAL A 84 12.12 19.49 0.64
N ALA A 85 12.02 18.78 -0.48
CA ALA A 85 13.00 17.79 -0.92
C ALA A 85 14.36 18.41 -1.20
N HIS A 86 15.45 17.61 -1.17
CA HIS A 86 16.78 18.03 -1.56
C HIS A 86 16.89 18.39 -3.05
N GLU A 87 16.17 17.62 -3.88
CA GLU A 87 16.04 17.87 -5.31
C GLU A 87 14.62 17.57 -5.79
N TYR A 88 14.28 18.13 -6.94
CA TYR A 88 13.00 17.82 -7.59
C TYR A 88 13.16 17.68 -9.10
N ARG A 89 12.21 16.97 -9.72
CA ARG A 89 12.07 16.87 -11.18
C ARG A 89 10.60 17.05 -11.58
N ALA A 90 10.39 17.69 -12.72
CA ALA A 90 9.10 17.75 -13.37
C ALA A 90 9.20 17.00 -14.70
N LEU A 91 8.40 15.91 -14.86
CA LEU A 91 8.44 15.03 -16.02
C LEU A 91 7.12 14.27 -16.15
N ASP A 92 6.87 13.71 -17.31
CA ASP A 92 5.79 12.75 -17.51
C ASP A 92 6.23 11.37 -17.02
N MET A 93 5.75 10.96 -15.85
CA MET A 93 6.10 9.66 -15.25
C MET A 93 5.47 8.47 -15.98
N ALA A 94 4.47 8.68 -16.83
CA ALA A 94 3.94 7.64 -17.73
C ALA A 94 4.83 7.42 -18.96
N ASN A 95 5.72 8.37 -19.26
CA ASN A 95 6.70 8.24 -20.31
C ASN A 95 7.88 7.37 -19.85
N ALA A 96 7.96 6.15 -20.40
CA ALA A 96 8.98 5.17 -20.01
C ALA A 96 10.42 5.68 -20.18
N ALA A 97 10.71 6.47 -21.22
CA ALA A 97 12.06 6.97 -21.49
C ALA A 97 12.46 8.07 -20.48
N GLU A 98 11.55 8.97 -20.13
CA GLU A 98 11.79 10.01 -19.13
C GLU A 98 11.96 9.41 -17.73
N LEU A 99 11.11 8.44 -17.36
CA LEU A 99 11.20 7.76 -16.08
C LEU A 99 12.50 6.95 -15.95
N GLN A 100 12.91 6.24 -17.01
CA GLN A 100 14.17 5.50 -17.00
C GLN A 100 15.37 6.45 -16.84
N ALA A 101 15.38 7.58 -17.55
CA ALA A 101 16.43 8.60 -17.44
C ALA A 101 16.50 9.16 -16.01
N LEU A 102 15.36 9.38 -15.35
CA LEU A 102 15.31 9.79 -13.96
C LEU A 102 15.94 8.73 -13.02
N PHE A 103 15.61 7.45 -13.21
CA PHE A 103 16.19 6.38 -12.40
C PHE A 103 17.68 6.23 -12.59
N ASP A 104 18.17 6.38 -13.83
CA ASP A 104 19.59 6.33 -14.15
C ASP A 104 20.37 7.49 -13.55
N GLU A 105 19.75 8.67 -13.45
CA GLU A 105 20.33 9.88 -12.85
C GLU A 105 20.35 9.75 -11.32
N ILE A 106 19.20 9.48 -10.70
CA ILE A 106 19.02 9.50 -9.24
C ILE A 106 19.61 8.25 -8.59
N LYS A 107 19.50 7.09 -9.23
CA LYS A 107 19.89 5.78 -8.67
C LYS A 107 19.28 5.56 -7.29
N PRO A 108 17.95 5.55 -7.18
CA PRO A 108 17.28 5.48 -5.89
C PRO A 108 17.51 4.13 -5.21
N ASP A 109 17.65 4.14 -3.90
CA ASP A 109 17.61 2.95 -3.05
C ASP A 109 16.17 2.54 -2.74
N ILE A 110 15.31 3.57 -2.58
CA ILE A 110 13.90 3.41 -2.25
C ILE A 110 13.09 4.30 -3.21
N ILE A 111 12.03 3.75 -3.77
CA ILE A 111 11.06 4.46 -4.62
C ILE A 111 9.71 4.41 -3.93
N VAL A 112 9.06 5.58 -3.82
CA VAL A 112 7.75 5.74 -3.20
C VAL A 112 6.77 6.27 -4.25
N PRO A 113 6.00 5.40 -4.92
CA PRO A 113 4.92 5.80 -5.81
C PRO A 113 3.74 6.36 -5.00
N GLU A 114 3.35 7.59 -5.29
CA GLU A 114 2.18 8.28 -4.70
C GLU A 114 1.05 8.48 -5.72
N VAL A 115 1.33 8.20 -6.99
CA VAL A 115 0.38 8.32 -8.10
C VAL A 115 0.37 7.04 -8.93
N GLU A 116 -0.71 6.81 -9.66
CA GLU A 116 -0.89 5.58 -10.46
C GLU A 116 -0.43 5.72 -11.92
N ALA A 117 -0.33 6.96 -12.43
CA ALA A 117 0.12 7.24 -13.80
C ALA A 117 1.64 7.15 -13.92
N ILE A 118 2.18 5.94 -13.88
CA ILE A 118 3.62 5.63 -13.91
C ILE A 118 3.85 4.52 -14.95
N ALA A 119 4.99 4.59 -15.66
CA ALA A 119 5.45 3.50 -16.52
C ALA A 119 5.85 2.28 -15.67
N THR A 120 4.92 1.39 -15.41
CA THR A 120 5.02 0.27 -14.45
C THR A 120 6.12 -0.72 -14.81
N ASP A 121 6.36 -0.97 -16.09
CA ASP A 121 7.43 -1.88 -16.53
C ASP A 121 8.83 -1.34 -16.18
N VAL A 122 9.02 -0.03 -16.28
CA VAL A 122 10.28 0.64 -15.90
C VAL A 122 10.48 0.57 -14.40
N LEU A 123 9.41 0.78 -13.62
CA LEU A 123 9.43 0.66 -12.16
C LEU A 123 9.77 -0.78 -11.75
N ALA A 124 9.15 -1.78 -12.37
CA ALA A 124 9.41 -3.19 -12.10
C ALA A 124 10.86 -3.58 -12.44
N GLY A 125 11.41 -3.07 -13.56
CA GLY A 125 12.80 -3.28 -13.94
C GLY A 125 13.78 -2.72 -12.91
N THR A 126 13.51 -1.54 -12.38
CA THR A 126 14.34 -0.89 -11.34
C THR A 126 14.23 -1.61 -10.00
N ALA A 127 13.06 -2.11 -9.64
CA ALA A 127 12.86 -2.95 -8.46
C ALA A 127 13.65 -4.27 -8.59
N ALA A 128 13.62 -4.92 -9.75
CA ALA A 128 14.39 -6.13 -10.03
C ALA A 128 15.91 -5.89 -9.97
N ALA A 129 16.37 -4.67 -10.30
CA ALA A 129 17.76 -4.25 -10.16
C ALA A 129 18.18 -3.99 -8.71
N GLY A 130 17.25 -3.98 -7.76
CA GLY A 130 17.51 -3.94 -6.30
C GLY A 130 17.03 -2.68 -5.58
N ALA A 131 16.33 -1.76 -6.23
CA ALA A 131 15.62 -0.68 -5.54
C ALA A 131 14.41 -1.26 -4.79
N GLN A 132 14.15 -0.75 -3.59
CA GLN A 132 12.95 -1.09 -2.84
C GLN A 132 11.81 -0.17 -3.30
N VAL A 133 10.66 -0.75 -3.66
CA VAL A 133 9.46 0.01 -4.02
C VAL A 133 8.44 -0.11 -2.89
N VAL A 134 7.86 1.01 -2.44
CA VAL A 134 6.88 1.04 -1.34
C VAL A 134 5.73 2.02 -1.68
N PRO A 135 4.49 1.53 -1.79
CA PRO A 135 4.07 0.13 -1.67
C PRO A 135 4.68 -0.75 -2.75
N SER A 136 4.84 -2.03 -2.45
CA SER A 136 5.33 -2.99 -3.44
C SER A 136 4.33 -3.16 -4.59
N ALA A 137 4.81 -3.59 -5.76
CA ALA A 137 3.98 -3.67 -6.96
C ALA A 137 2.80 -4.63 -6.79
N GLU A 138 3.00 -5.78 -6.16
CA GLU A 138 1.92 -6.75 -5.90
C GLU A 138 0.85 -6.17 -4.98
N ILE A 139 1.25 -5.50 -3.89
CA ILE A 139 0.32 -4.84 -2.96
C ILE A 139 -0.45 -3.73 -3.67
N ALA A 140 0.24 -2.87 -4.41
CA ALA A 140 -0.39 -1.79 -5.17
C ALA A 140 -1.44 -2.35 -6.14
N THR A 141 -1.11 -3.40 -6.88
CA THR A 141 -2.01 -4.05 -7.83
C THR A 141 -3.26 -4.63 -7.15
N ILE A 142 -3.09 -5.32 -5.99
CA ILE A 142 -4.23 -5.86 -5.23
C ILE A 142 -5.11 -4.74 -4.70
N CYS A 143 -4.54 -3.71 -4.08
CA CYS A 143 -5.31 -2.63 -3.47
C CYS A 143 -6.01 -1.72 -4.49
N MET A 144 -5.49 -1.61 -5.71
CA MET A 144 -6.12 -0.84 -6.80
C MET A 144 -7.29 -1.57 -7.47
N ASP A 145 -7.36 -2.88 -7.33
CA ASP A 145 -8.38 -3.74 -7.92
C ASP A 145 -9.34 -4.26 -6.83
N ARG A 146 -10.56 -3.71 -6.79
CA ARG A 146 -11.59 -4.11 -5.81
C ARG A 146 -11.93 -5.59 -5.85
N GLU A 147 -11.86 -6.23 -7.03
CA GLU A 147 -12.12 -7.67 -7.14
C GLU A 147 -11.00 -8.45 -6.45
N ARG A 148 -9.74 -8.18 -6.76
CA ARG A 148 -8.59 -8.85 -6.14
C ARG A 148 -8.55 -8.62 -4.62
N LEU A 149 -8.78 -7.39 -4.18
CA LEU A 149 -8.79 -7.06 -2.75
C LEU A 149 -9.94 -7.76 -2.02
N ARG A 150 -11.15 -7.79 -2.61
CA ARG A 150 -12.32 -8.42 -2.01
C ARG A 150 -12.17 -9.94 -1.95
N VAL A 151 -11.64 -10.57 -2.99
CA VAL A 151 -11.33 -12.01 -3.01
C VAL A 151 -10.30 -12.34 -1.93
N LEU A 152 -9.20 -11.59 -1.85
CA LEU A 152 -8.22 -11.76 -0.79
C LEU A 152 -8.86 -11.64 0.60
N ALA A 153 -9.59 -10.56 0.86
CA ALA A 153 -10.15 -10.29 2.18
C ALA A 153 -11.21 -11.31 2.59
N HIS A 154 -12.18 -11.59 1.72
CA HIS A 154 -13.32 -12.44 2.07
C HIS A 154 -13.06 -13.94 1.84
N GLU A 155 -12.57 -14.30 0.65
CA GLU A 155 -12.49 -15.71 0.26
C GLU A 155 -11.22 -16.38 0.79
N GLU A 156 -10.08 -15.67 0.80
CA GLU A 156 -8.82 -16.26 1.27
C GLU A 156 -8.60 -16.06 2.78
N LEU A 157 -8.91 -14.87 3.31
CA LEU A 157 -8.63 -14.52 4.71
C LEU A 157 -9.87 -14.68 5.63
N GLY A 158 -11.06 -14.88 5.07
CA GLY A 158 -12.30 -15.05 5.84
C GLY A 158 -12.75 -13.80 6.60
N LEU A 159 -12.29 -12.61 6.18
CA LEU A 159 -12.69 -11.36 6.81
C LEU A 159 -14.19 -11.06 6.55
N PRO A 160 -14.90 -10.50 7.52
CA PRO A 160 -16.28 -10.08 7.34
C PRO A 160 -16.34 -8.89 6.38
N THR A 161 -17.17 -8.99 5.34
CA THR A 161 -17.41 -7.94 4.33
C THR A 161 -18.90 -7.80 4.08
N THR A 162 -19.33 -6.74 3.40
CA THR A 162 -20.68 -6.67 2.85
C THR A 162 -20.91 -7.81 1.86
N PRO A 163 -22.14 -8.40 1.77
CA PRO A 163 -22.49 -9.30 0.68
C PRO A 163 -22.27 -8.63 -0.68
N TYR A 164 -21.66 -9.34 -1.62
CA TYR A 164 -21.27 -8.78 -2.91
C TYR A 164 -21.41 -9.77 -4.08
N ARG A 165 -21.43 -9.23 -5.31
CA ARG A 165 -21.24 -9.97 -6.57
C ARG A 165 -20.42 -9.13 -7.53
N PHE A 166 -19.63 -9.79 -8.37
CA PHE A 166 -18.97 -9.15 -9.51
C PHE A 166 -19.76 -9.35 -10.78
N ALA A 167 -19.71 -8.36 -11.67
CA ALA A 167 -20.40 -8.41 -12.94
C ALA A 167 -19.54 -7.82 -14.07
N GLY A 168 -19.42 -8.55 -15.17
CA GLY A 168 -18.73 -8.12 -16.40
C GLY A 168 -19.73 -7.67 -17.48
N SER A 169 -21.04 -7.73 -17.21
CA SER A 169 -22.10 -7.29 -18.11
C SER A 169 -23.28 -6.72 -17.34
N LEU A 170 -24.12 -5.95 -18.04
CA LEU A 170 -25.35 -5.42 -17.45
C LEU A 170 -26.31 -6.54 -17.00
N GLU A 171 -26.35 -7.68 -17.73
CA GLU A 171 -27.16 -8.83 -17.38
C GLU A 171 -26.69 -9.46 -16.06
N GLU A 172 -25.38 -9.67 -15.92
CA GLU A 172 -24.76 -10.16 -14.69
C GLU A 172 -24.99 -9.19 -13.51
N LEU A 173 -24.90 -7.87 -13.78
CA LEU A 173 -25.17 -6.86 -12.75
C LEU A 173 -26.62 -6.93 -12.26
N ARG A 174 -27.61 -7.07 -13.15
CA ARG A 174 -29.02 -7.24 -12.77
C ARG A 174 -29.24 -8.49 -11.92
N ALA A 175 -28.62 -9.60 -12.31
CA ALA A 175 -28.70 -10.85 -11.55
C ALA A 175 -28.04 -10.70 -10.16
N GLY A 176 -26.83 -10.14 -10.11
CA GLY A 176 -26.09 -9.90 -8.87
C GLY A 176 -26.80 -8.95 -7.91
N ALA A 177 -27.36 -7.85 -8.43
CA ALA A 177 -28.15 -6.91 -7.63
C ALA A 177 -29.44 -7.54 -7.07
N SER A 178 -30.10 -8.41 -7.83
CA SER A 178 -31.25 -9.15 -7.35
C SER A 178 -30.90 -10.14 -6.23
N GLU A 179 -29.70 -10.74 -6.30
CA GLU A 179 -29.23 -11.68 -5.28
C GLU A 179 -28.76 -10.96 -4.01
N VAL A 180 -28.00 -9.87 -4.16
CA VAL A 180 -27.52 -9.03 -3.04
C VAL A 180 -28.68 -8.32 -2.35
N GLY A 181 -29.72 -7.95 -3.12
CA GLY A 181 -30.90 -7.20 -2.63
C GLY A 181 -30.74 -5.69 -2.75
N TYR A 182 -31.86 -5.00 -2.53
CA TYR A 182 -31.92 -3.53 -2.58
C TYR A 182 -32.22 -2.95 -1.19
N PRO A 183 -31.64 -1.77 -0.84
CA PRO A 183 -30.69 -0.99 -1.65
C PRO A 183 -29.31 -1.64 -1.72
N CYS A 184 -28.62 -1.43 -2.86
CA CYS A 184 -27.23 -1.88 -3.07
C CYS A 184 -26.38 -0.74 -3.62
N VAL A 185 -25.06 -0.95 -3.64
CA VAL A 185 -24.09 -0.01 -4.20
C VAL A 185 -23.38 -0.68 -5.37
N VAL A 186 -23.31 0.01 -6.50
CA VAL A 186 -22.55 -0.42 -7.68
C VAL A 186 -21.29 0.45 -7.79
N LYS A 187 -20.12 -0.19 -7.97
CA LYS A 187 -18.83 0.48 -8.09
C LYS A 187 -18.03 -0.14 -9.23
N PRO A 188 -17.27 0.63 -10.04
CA PRO A 188 -16.26 0.05 -10.91
C PRO A 188 -15.22 -0.73 -10.09
N VAL A 189 -14.70 -1.82 -10.63
CA VAL A 189 -13.60 -2.58 -9.99
C VAL A 189 -12.35 -1.71 -9.86
N MET A 190 -12.07 -0.87 -10.86
CA MET A 190 -10.93 0.06 -10.84
C MET A 190 -11.44 1.51 -10.89
N SER A 191 -11.48 2.15 -9.74
CA SER A 191 -11.75 3.60 -9.60
C SER A 191 -11.23 4.10 -8.25
N SER A 192 -11.17 5.42 -8.07
CA SER A 192 -10.79 6.06 -6.80
C SER A 192 -11.77 7.19 -6.44
N SER A 193 -11.76 7.61 -5.17
CA SER A 193 -12.52 8.77 -4.69
C SER A 193 -14.01 8.72 -5.04
N GLY A 194 -14.63 7.53 -5.01
CA GLY A 194 -16.06 7.35 -5.28
C GLY A 194 -16.51 7.57 -6.73
N HIS A 195 -15.60 7.79 -7.68
CA HIS A 195 -15.96 7.97 -9.09
C HIS A 195 -16.65 6.73 -9.65
N GLY A 196 -17.79 6.94 -10.35
CA GLY A 196 -18.61 5.87 -10.93
C GLY A 196 -19.39 5.03 -9.91
N GLN A 197 -19.47 5.46 -8.65
CA GLN A 197 -20.21 4.76 -7.61
C GLN A 197 -21.66 5.27 -7.54
N SER A 198 -22.63 4.34 -7.54
CA SER A 198 -24.06 4.66 -7.45
C SER A 198 -24.73 3.86 -6.35
N VAL A 199 -25.64 4.50 -5.59
CA VAL A 199 -26.57 3.82 -4.69
C VAL A 199 -27.86 3.49 -5.45
N VAL A 200 -28.13 2.20 -5.60
CA VAL A 200 -29.27 1.67 -6.35
C VAL A 200 -30.35 1.21 -5.38
N ARG A 201 -31.50 1.86 -5.43
CA ARG A 201 -32.61 1.60 -4.49
C ARG A 201 -33.64 0.61 -5.01
N SER A 202 -33.68 0.39 -6.34
CA SER A 202 -34.60 -0.54 -7.00
C SER A 202 -34.03 -1.03 -8.33
N ALA A 203 -34.57 -2.09 -8.87
CA ALA A 203 -34.15 -2.70 -10.13
C ALA A 203 -34.17 -1.71 -11.33
N ASP A 204 -35.07 -0.74 -11.32
CA ASP A 204 -35.23 0.23 -12.41
C ASP A 204 -34.04 1.17 -12.55
N ALA A 205 -33.21 1.32 -11.50
CA ALA A 205 -32.02 2.19 -11.50
C ALA A 205 -30.73 1.48 -11.91
N ILE A 206 -30.75 0.17 -12.16
CA ILE A 206 -29.53 -0.62 -12.46
C ILE A 206 -28.86 -0.17 -13.75
N ASP A 207 -29.64 0.12 -14.80
CA ASP A 207 -29.09 0.49 -16.12
C ASP A 207 -28.34 1.83 -16.04
N ALA A 208 -28.85 2.79 -15.27
CA ALA A 208 -28.18 4.05 -15.02
C ALA A 208 -26.87 3.86 -14.21
N ALA A 209 -26.92 3.01 -13.17
CA ALA A 209 -25.75 2.69 -12.36
C ALA A 209 -24.64 1.99 -13.18
N TRP A 210 -25.01 1.11 -14.10
CA TRP A 210 -24.06 0.50 -15.02
C TRP A 210 -23.37 1.55 -15.89
N THR A 211 -24.15 2.47 -16.48
CA THR A 211 -23.63 3.55 -17.33
C THR A 211 -22.68 4.45 -16.55
N GLU A 212 -23.07 4.89 -15.36
CA GLU A 212 -22.24 5.71 -14.47
C GLU A 212 -20.93 5.01 -14.09
N ALA A 213 -21.00 3.69 -13.78
CA ALA A 213 -19.80 2.91 -13.48
C ALA A 213 -18.86 2.78 -14.67
N GLN A 214 -19.37 2.71 -15.91
CA GLN A 214 -18.55 2.67 -17.11
C GLN A 214 -17.90 4.03 -17.43
N GLU A 215 -18.58 5.14 -17.13
CA GLU A 215 -18.06 6.50 -17.32
C GLU A 215 -17.04 6.90 -16.25
N GLY A 216 -17.25 6.49 -14.99
CA GLY A 216 -16.40 6.82 -13.85
C GLY A 216 -15.18 5.91 -13.64
N ARG A 217 -14.96 4.93 -14.54
CA ARG A 217 -13.81 4.04 -14.47
C ARG A 217 -12.50 4.78 -14.76
N ARG A 218 -11.39 4.30 -14.21
CA ARG A 218 -10.06 4.67 -14.73
C ARG A 218 -9.92 4.13 -16.14
N ALA A 219 -9.33 4.94 -17.02
CA ALA A 219 -9.17 4.61 -18.44
C ALA A 219 -8.55 3.22 -18.61
N ALA A 220 -9.36 2.29 -19.09
CA ALA A 220 -8.90 1.13 -19.82
C ALA A 220 -8.85 1.51 -21.32
N ASP A 221 -8.23 0.70 -22.16
CA ASP A 221 -8.21 0.92 -23.60
C ASP A 221 -9.62 1.16 -24.15
N GLU A 222 -9.76 2.06 -25.13
CA GLU A 222 -11.05 2.37 -25.73
C GLU A 222 -11.75 1.10 -26.21
N GLY A 223 -12.91 0.80 -25.61
CA GLY A 223 -13.74 -0.35 -25.97
C GLY A 223 -13.83 -1.46 -24.94
N ASP A 224 -12.97 -1.49 -23.91
CA ASP A 224 -13.07 -2.49 -22.84
C ASP A 224 -14.19 -2.15 -21.85
N VAL A 225 -15.05 -3.13 -21.58
CA VAL A 225 -16.09 -3.03 -20.55
C VAL A 225 -15.45 -3.32 -19.20
N SER A 226 -15.45 -2.33 -18.32
CA SER A 226 -14.94 -2.53 -16.95
C SER A 226 -15.90 -3.38 -16.14
N ARG A 227 -15.36 -4.38 -15.44
CA ARG A 227 -16.12 -5.11 -14.41
C ARG A 227 -16.55 -4.18 -13.30
N VAL A 228 -17.67 -4.50 -12.68
CA VAL A 228 -18.22 -3.80 -11.52
C VAL A 228 -18.40 -4.76 -10.35
N ILE A 229 -18.39 -4.21 -9.14
CA ILE A 229 -18.88 -4.90 -7.94
C ILE A 229 -20.23 -4.31 -7.55
N VAL A 230 -21.19 -5.16 -7.23
CA VAL A 230 -22.44 -4.77 -6.55
C VAL A 230 -22.39 -5.30 -5.13
N GLU A 231 -22.62 -4.44 -4.16
CA GLU A 231 -22.57 -4.72 -2.72
C GLU A 231 -23.85 -4.32 -2.03
N ALA A 232 -24.25 -5.07 -1.00
CA ALA A 232 -25.35 -4.66 -0.14
C ALA A 232 -25.03 -3.30 0.50
N LEU A 233 -26.00 -2.39 0.54
CA LEU A 233 -25.86 -1.16 1.30
C LEU A 233 -25.84 -1.49 2.79
N ALA A 234 -24.67 -1.34 3.42
CA ALA A 234 -24.49 -1.63 4.83
C ALA A 234 -25.33 -0.66 5.71
N PRO A 235 -25.98 -1.13 6.79
CA PRO A 235 -26.61 -0.27 7.78
C PRO A 235 -25.52 0.39 8.65
N LEU A 236 -24.79 1.32 8.05
CA LEU A 236 -23.62 1.96 8.60
C LEU A 236 -23.98 2.84 9.80
N GLU A 237 -23.30 2.65 10.93
CA GLU A 237 -23.31 3.57 12.07
C GLU A 237 -22.18 4.59 11.96
N ARG A 238 -20.95 4.11 11.71
CA ARG A 238 -19.76 4.96 11.54
C ARG A 238 -18.66 4.24 10.78
N GLU A 239 -17.66 4.99 10.36
CA GLU A 239 -16.45 4.51 9.70
C GLU A 239 -15.24 4.63 10.61
N LEU A 240 -14.35 3.65 10.53
CA LEU A 240 -13.06 3.66 11.20
C LEU A 240 -11.92 3.46 10.21
N THR A 241 -10.79 4.08 10.47
CA THR A 241 -9.52 3.72 9.83
C THR A 241 -8.57 3.17 10.89
N VAL A 242 -7.96 2.03 10.61
CA VAL A 242 -6.88 1.47 11.43
C VAL A 242 -5.57 1.55 10.65
N LEU A 243 -4.70 2.47 11.06
CA LEU A 243 -3.35 2.51 10.52
C LEU A 243 -2.59 1.28 11.00
N THR A 244 -2.12 0.51 10.03
CA THR A 244 -1.36 -0.72 10.25
C THR A 244 0.01 -0.59 9.61
N VAL A 245 1.06 -0.88 10.35
CA VAL A 245 2.45 -0.70 9.92
C VAL A 245 3.10 -2.05 9.75
N SER A 246 3.61 -2.33 8.56
CA SER A 246 4.46 -3.48 8.26
C SER A 246 5.91 -3.03 8.10
N SER A 247 6.84 -3.71 8.75
CA SER A 247 8.27 -3.41 8.70
C SER A 247 9.12 -4.66 8.94
N SER A 248 10.42 -4.53 8.94
CA SER A 248 11.36 -5.61 9.34
C SER A 248 11.14 -6.10 10.79
N ALA A 249 10.50 -5.31 11.64
CA ALA A 249 10.18 -5.67 13.03
C ALA A 249 8.83 -6.41 13.19
N GLY A 250 8.09 -6.59 12.08
CA GLY A 250 6.76 -7.21 12.08
C GLY A 250 5.65 -6.22 11.80
N ILE A 251 4.41 -6.62 12.12
CA ILE A 251 3.20 -5.84 11.86
C ILE A 251 2.62 -5.34 13.19
N VAL A 252 2.33 -4.02 13.25
CA VAL A 252 1.69 -3.37 14.39
C VAL A 252 0.52 -2.52 13.93
N THR A 253 -0.52 -2.42 14.76
CA THR A 253 -1.72 -1.60 14.51
C THR A 253 -1.76 -0.41 15.45
N CYS A 254 -2.17 0.76 14.95
CA CYS A 254 -2.46 1.93 15.77
C CYS A 254 -3.85 1.84 16.43
N THR A 255 -4.14 2.78 17.32
CA THR A 255 -5.50 2.99 17.83
C THR A 255 -6.41 3.41 16.66
N PRO A 256 -7.63 2.84 16.55
CA PRO A 256 -8.56 3.23 15.49
C PRO A 256 -8.83 4.73 15.46
N ILE A 257 -9.02 5.24 14.26
CA ILE A 257 -9.36 6.63 13.95
C ILE A 257 -10.80 6.66 13.51
N GLY A 258 -11.63 7.47 14.14
CA GLY A 258 -12.97 7.78 13.65
C GLY A 258 -12.89 8.76 12.48
N GLN A 259 -13.75 8.59 11.49
CA GLN A 259 -13.78 9.45 10.31
C GLN A 259 -15.20 9.77 9.90
N ARG A 260 -15.34 10.89 9.19
CA ARG A 260 -16.56 11.27 8.49
C ARG A 260 -16.23 11.63 7.06
N GLN A 261 -16.98 11.01 6.15
CA GLN A 261 -16.97 11.34 4.73
C GLN A 261 -18.30 11.99 4.35
N GLU A 262 -18.28 12.81 3.31
CA GLU A 262 -19.47 13.42 2.75
C GLU A 262 -19.37 13.38 1.21
N SER A 263 -20.30 12.68 0.58
CA SER A 263 -20.30 12.44 -0.87
C SER A 263 -19.02 11.76 -1.40
N GLY A 264 -18.41 10.89 -0.58
CA GLY A 264 -17.16 10.19 -0.91
C GLY A 264 -15.88 10.99 -0.62
N ASP A 265 -16.01 12.25 -0.17
CA ASP A 265 -14.88 13.09 0.19
C ASP A 265 -14.62 13.03 1.70
N TYR A 266 -13.35 12.90 2.09
CA TYR A 266 -12.91 13.08 3.47
C TYR A 266 -13.26 14.47 3.99
N ARG A 267 -13.81 14.56 5.22
CA ARG A 267 -14.15 15.83 5.86
C ARG A 267 -13.44 16.03 7.19
N GLU A 268 -13.44 15.02 8.04
CA GLU A 268 -12.79 15.10 9.34
C GLU A 268 -12.41 13.71 9.88
N SER A 269 -11.43 13.68 10.76
CA SER A 269 -11.05 12.52 11.53
C SER A 269 -10.73 12.92 12.97
N TRP A 270 -10.86 11.96 13.87
CA TRP A 270 -10.57 12.15 15.29
C TRP A 270 -9.96 10.89 15.92
N GLN A 271 -9.11 11.10 16.93
CA GLN A 271 -8.46 10.01 17.66
C GLN A 271 -8.22 10.44 19.12
N PRO A 272 -8.55 9.58 20.11
CA PRO A 272 -9.11 8.23 19.91
C PRO A 272 -10.55 8.29 19.38
N ALA A 273 -10.96 7.28 18.61
CA ALA A 273 -12.37 7.07 18.34
C ALA A 273 -13.07 6.63 19.62
N THR A 274 -14.32 7.12 19.84
CA THR A 274 -15.10 6.70 21.01
C THR A 274 -15.73 5.35 20.68
N GLU A 275 -15.22 4.27 21.29
CA GLU A 275 -15.57 2.90 20.97
C GLU A 275 -16.09 2.18 22.22
N PRO A 276 -17.09 1.30 22.07
CA PRO A 276 -17.47 0.36 23.13
C PRO A 276 -16.31 -0.57 23.48
N ASP A 277 -16.33 -1.14 24.69
CA ASP A 277 -15.33 -2.10 25.14
C ASP A 277 -15.12 -3.26 24.16
N GLY A 278 -13.87 -3.50 23.78
CA GLY A 278 -13.44 -4.56 22.87
C GLY A 278 -13.64 -4.30 21.38
N GLU A 279 -14.27 -3.19 20.97
CA GLU A 279 -14.42 -2.85 19.54
C GLU A 279 -13.08 -2.51 18.91
N ALA A 280 -12.27 -1.69 19.58
CA ALA A 280 -10.94 -1.31 19.11
C ALA A 280 -10.05 -2.53 18.84
N GLU A 281 -10.15 -3.57 19.65
CA GLU A 281 -9.37 -4.80 19.47
C GLU A 281 -9.87 -5.58 18.24
N ARG A 282 -11.18 -5.74 18.09
CA ARG A 282 -11.75 -6.39 16.89
C ARG A 282 -11.40 -5.64 15.60
N ALA A 283 -11.46 -4.30 15.61
CA ALA A 283 -11.07 -3.48 14.47
C ALA A 283 -9.58 -3.68 14.11
N ARG A 284 -8.70 -3.68 15.12
CA ARG A 284 -7.27 -3.94 14.93
C ARG A 284 -6.96 -5.33 14.42
N ASP A 285 -7.71 -6.35 14.86
CA ASP A 285 -7.51 -7.73 14.40
C ASP A 285 -7.90 -7.90 12.93
N ILE A 286 -9.02 -7.31 12.49
CA ILE A 286 -9.41 -7.28 11.08
C ILE A 286 -8.31 -6.59 10.25
N ALA A 287 -7.87 -5.41 10.67
CA ALA A 287 -6.85 -4.65 9.97
C ALA A 287 -5.50 -5.39 9.90
N ARG A 288 -5.08 -6.00 11.01
CA ARG A 288 -3.86 -6.82 11.05
C ARG A 288 -3.95 -7.99 10.08
N THR A 289 -5.04 -8.75 10.11
CA THR A 289 -5.24 -9.90 9.23
C THR A 289 -5.21 -9.51 7.75
N ALA A 290 -5.86 -8.39 7.39
CA ALA A 290 -5.82 -7.88 6.01
C ALA A 290 -4.40 -7.56 5.55
N VAL A 291 -3.62 -6.85 6.39
CA VAL A 291 -2.24 -6.46 6.06
C VAL A 291 -1.29 -7.66 6.06
N GLU A 292 -1.46 -8.62 6.98
CA GLU A 292 -0.71 -9.89 6.96
C GLU A 292 -0.92 -10.64 5.64
N GLY A 293 -2.15 -10.69 5.13
CA GLY A 293 -2.46 -11.28 3.84
C GLY A 293 -1.79 -10.56 2.66
N LEU A 294 -1.85 -9.23 2.63
CA LEU A 294 -1.17 -8.42 1.61
C LEU A 294 0.35 -8.60 1.64
N VAL A 295 0.95 -8.59 2.83
CA VAL A 295 2.40 -8.81 3.02
C VAL A 295 2.80 -10.21 2.57
N ALA A 296 1.99 -11.23 2.84
CA ALA A 296 2.24 -12.59 2.36
C ALA A 296 2.23 -12.68 0.83
N LYS A 297 1.32 -11.96 0.14
CA LYS A 297 1.31 -11.86 -1.33
C LYS A 297 2.58 -11.19 -1.86
N ALA A 298 2.98 -10.06 -1.27
CA ALA A 298 4.22 -9.37 -1.64
C ALA A 298 5.45 -10.26 -1.46
N GLN A 299 5.55 -10.96 -0.33
CA GLN A 299 6.66 -11.87 -0.04
C GLN A 299 6.71 -13.04 -1.02
N ALA A 300 5.55 -13.58 -1.43
CA ALA A 300 5.47 -14.61 -2.46
C ALA A 300 5.95 -14.10 -3.83
N ALA A 301 5.78 -12.81 -4.12
CA ALA A 301 6.32 -12.13 -5.29
C ALA A 301 7.80 -11.71 -5.15
N GLY A 302 8.43 -11.98 -3.99
CA GLY A 302 9.81 -11.60 -3.70
C GLY A 302 10.01 -10.15 -3.23
N GLU A 303 8.93 -9.49 -2.82
CA GLU A 303 8.90 -8.10 -2.36
C GLU A 303 8.86 -8.00 -0.82
N THR A 304 9.10 -6.82 -0.24
CA THR A 304 9.14 -6.64 1.22
C THR A 304 7.76 -6.53 1.86
N GLY A 305 6.82 -5.87 1.20
CA GLY A 305 5.50 -5.56 1.74
C GLY A 305 5.51 -4.59 2.92
N TRP A 306 6.53 -3.72 3.02
CA TRP A 306 6.66 -2.74 4.10
C TRP A 306 5.93 -1.45 3.81
N GLY A 307 5.60 -0.71 4.87
CA GLY A 307 4.93 0.59 4.80
C GLY A 307 3.79 0.73 5.81
N VAL A 308 3.09 1.85 5.70
CA VAL A 308 1.82 2.11 6.41
C VAL A 308 0.66 1.75 5.50
N PHE A 309 -0.37 1.17 6.10
CA PHE A 309 -1.62 0.79 5.47
C PHE A 309 -2.77 1.47 6.20
N GLY A 310 -3.58 2.24 5.50
CA GLY A 310 -4.86 2.75 5.99
C GLY A 310 -5.96 1.70 5.73
N VAL A 311 -6.36 0.95 6.75
CA VAL A 311 -7.43 -0.06 6.62
C VAL A 311 -8.75 0.55 7.03
N GLU A 312 -9.66 0.67 6.08
CA GLU A 312 -11.00 1.23 6.30
C GLU A 312 -12.00 0.14 6.68
N LEU A 313 -12.77 0.42 7.72
CA LEU A 313 -13.74 -0.48 8.31
C LEU A 313 -15.09 0.20 8.47
N PHE A 314 -16.17 -0.56 8.29
CA PHE A 314 -17.52 -0.15 8.61
C PHE A 314 -17.95 -0.72 9.95
N VAL A 315 -18.41 0.12 10.86
CA VAL A 315 -19.11 -0.28 12.07
C VAL A 315 -20.61 -0.18 11.80
N LEU A 316 -21.32 -1.28 11.93
CA LEU A 316 -22.74 -1.36 11.66
C LEU A 316 -23.57 -1.05 12.92
N THR A 317 -24.84 -0.74 12.71
CA THR A 317 -25.79 -0.42 13.80
C THR A 317 -26.03 -1.55 14.80
N ASP A 318 -25.64 -2.80 14.47
CA ASP A 318 -25.66 -3.96 15.36
C ASP A 318 -24.33 -4.18 16.09
N GLY A 319 -23.33 -3.29 15.89
CA GLY A 319 -22.00 -3.38 16.48
C GLY A 319 -21.05 -4.35 15.78
N SER A 320 -21.44 -4.94 14.66
CA SER A 320 -20.53 -5.72 13.81
C SER A 320 -19.56 -4.81 13.06
N ILE A 321 -18.37 -5.33 12.76
CA ILE A 321 -17.34 -4.60 12.02
C ILE A 321 -17.05 -5.33 10.73
N LEU A 322 -17.09 -4.61 9.61
CA LEU A 322 -16.80 -5.15 8.29
C LEU A 322 -15.55 -4.50 7.71
N PHE A 323 -14.75 -5.30 7.04
CA PHE A 323 -13.67 -4.81 6.18
C PHE A 323 -14.26 -4.12 4.94
N ASN A 324 -13.75 -2.94 4.63
CA ASN A 324 -14.14 -2.17 3.43
C ASN A 324 -13.01 -2.11 2.40
N GLU A 325 -11.94 -1.40 2.69
CA GLU A 325 -10.85 -1.10 1.75
C GLU A 325 -9.49 -0.98 2.45
N VAL A 326 -8.40 -1.02 1.67
CA VAL A 326 -7.03 -0.74 2.15
C VAL A 326 -6.35 0.22 1.21
N SER A 327 -5.81 1.30 1.76
CA SER A 327 -4.83 2.16 1.10
C SER A 327 -3.42 1.76 1.55
N PRO A 328 -2.53 1.29 0.66
CA PRO A 328 -1.20 0.80 1.03
C PRO A 328 -0.17 1.94 1.17
N ARG A 329 -0.58 3.06 1.73
CA ARG A 329 0.18 4.31 1.90
C ARG A 329 -0.44 5.14 3.03
N PRO A 330 0.21 6.24 3.48
CA PRO A 330 -0.43 7.22 4.34
C PRO A 330 -1.80 7.66 3.80
N HIS A 331 -2.75 7.88 4.69
CA HIS A 331 -4.16 8.09 4.38
C HIS A 331 -4.66 9.42 4.96
N ASP A 332 -5.53 10.14 4.26
CA ASP A 332 -6.05 11.44 4.70
C ASP A 332 -6.58 11.43 6.13
N THR A 333 -7.26 10.34 6.53
CA THR A 333 -7.76 10.16 7.90
C THR A 333 -6.65 10.08 8.94
N GLY A 334 -5.47 9.63 8.54
CA GLY A 334 -4.30 9.49 9.39
C GLY A 334 -3.61 10.82 9.73
N MET A 335 -3.94 11.92 9.05
CA MET A 335 -3.39 13.25 9.37
C MET A 335 -3.62 13.66 10.82
N VAL A 336 -4.70 13.20 11.47
CA VAL A 336 -4.95 13.44 12.89
C VAL A 336 -3.81 12.95 13.78
N THR A 337 -3.05 11.94 13.35
CA THR A 337 -1.92 11.38 14.10
C THR A 337 -0.77 12.37 14.30
N MET A 338 -0.70 13.45 13.51
CA MET A 338 0.26 14.53 13.72
C MET A 338 0.06 15.23 15.08
N ALA A 339 -1.16 15.20 15.62
CA ALA A 339 -1.50 15.81 16.92
C ALA A 339 -1.87 14.79 18.02
N SER A 340 -2.36 13.60 17.63
CA SER A 340 -2.92 12.62 18.57
C SER A 340 -1.94 11.52 18.99
N GLN A 341 -0.83 11.34 18.26
CA GLN A 341 0.17 10.31 18.53
C GLN A 341 1.58 10.89 18.66
N ARG A 342 2.46 10.15 19.31
CA ARG A 342 3.88 10.51 19.42
C ARG A 342 4.61 10.42 18.08
N LEU A 343 4.22 9.47 17.21
CA LEU A 343 4.69 9.33 15.84
C LEU A 343 3.48 9.44 14.92
N SER A 344 3.52 10.41 14.01
CA SER A 344 2.50 10.53 12.97
C SER A 344 2.55 9.32 12.01
N GLU A 345 1.50 9.11 11.23
CA GLU A 345 1.52 8.09 10.19
C GLU A 345 2.70 8.27 9.23
N PHE A 346 3.08 9.51 8.92
CA PHE A 346 4.24 9.82 8.07
C PHE A 346 5.55 9.40 8.72
N ALA A 347 5.69 9.66 10.03
CA ALA A 347 6.84 9.23 10.80
C ALA A 347 6.91 7.70 10.94
N LEU A 348 5.76 7.03 11.01
CA LEU A 348 5.66 5.57 11.01
C LEU A 348 6.04 5.01 9.64
N HIS A 349 5.52 5.60 8.55
CA HIS A 349 5.83 5.19 7.18
C HIS A 349 7.32 5.33 6.89
N ALA A 350 7.91 6.48 7.17
CA ALA A 350 9.33 6.74 6.97
C ALA A 350 10.26 5.78 7.74
N ARG A 351 9.79 5.18 8.83
CA ARG A 351 10.53 4.18 9.62
C ARG A 351 10.27 2.75 9.18
N ALA A 352 9.19 2.51 8.48
CA ALA A 352 8.79 1.19 8.00
C ALA A 352 9.52 0.78 6.71
N ILE A 353 9.82 1.77 5.86
CA ILE A 353 10.38 1.59 4.51
C ILE A 353 11.90 1.53 4.49
#